data_649c09d19facede5468e861ab7ea630a
#
_entry.id   649c09d19facede5468e861ab7ea630a
#
_cell.length_a   1.000
_cell.length_b   1.000
_cell.length_c   1.000
_cell.angle_alpha   90.00
_cell.angle_beta   90.00
_cell.angle_gamma   90.00
#
_symmetry.space_group_name_H-M   'P 1'
#
loop_
_entity.id
_entity.type
_entity.pdbx_description
1 polymer ?
#
loop_
_entity_poly.entity_id
_entity_poly.type
_entity_poly.pdbx_seq_one_letter_code
_entity_poly.pdbx_strand_id
1 'polypeptide(L)'
;MIYLMNLFNVIANHYHEWKSVYDVLGKILAIMLLYKNAYYIIGVFFTRKFKPAKNKHKYAILIAARNEKNVIGNLIDSINKQDYDMSLVTTFVVADNCTDNTAEIARNHGAVCYERFDNEHRTKGYALEYLLDRIEEDYGRMSFEGYFIFDADNLLNTDYISRMNDAFDSGEKIITSYRNTKNFDENWIASTYALHWIRSIRANHRARSVLHLATNIQGTGFLFTNEIVKNGWHYTSLTEDRALTADAVAQGYQITYQDKAMFYDEQPTSLKVALRQRIRWSKGHLQAFVESGPYLFINIFLGKWYVRTKWGETSVNKKNKSKTFKEFILNIVENIRHRFASYDTLMQLTPLSVFNIFRWLVVIWFMGACYMYNTGIDVNFFQGGTYLAKALRKLFTIKVVVNPGINAFLIGLLINLWFRILYRIGSYFEKIWVAIYLFIIEHKNIKPMPLHKKILYCLTWPTFDIIGRYSTYFALFMKVEWKPIPHNSKVTIDDIKKTQ
;
A
#
# COMPACT_ATOMS: atom_id res chain seq x y z
N MET A 1 -40.99 -11.55 -3.66
CA MET A 1 -41.15 -11.08 -5.05
C MET A 1 -41.88 -9.71 -5.11
N ILE A 2 -43.08 -9.57 -4.55
CA ILE A 2 -43.85 -8.32 -4.54
C ILE A 2 -43.09 -7.13 -3.92
N TYR A 3 -42.40 -7.31 -2.79
CA TYR A 3 -41.57 -6.27 -2.16
C TYR A 3 -40.41 -5.78 -3.06
N LEU A 4 -39.74 -6.68 -3.77
CA LEU A 4 -38.66 -6.35 -4.72
C LEU A 4 -39.21 -5.60 -5.94
N MET A 5 -40.41 -5.95 -6.40
CA MET A 5 -41.13 -5.23 -7.49
C MET A 5 -41.51 -3.82 -7.07
N ASN A 6 -42.03 -3.65 -5.84
CA ASN A 6 -42.36 -2.32 -5.32
C ASN A 6 -41.14 -1.43 -5.17
N LEU A 7 -40.04 -1.98 -4.64
CA LEU A 7 -38.73 -1.26 -4.53
C LEU A 7 -38.22 -0.87 -5.93
N PHE A 8 -38.35 -1.75 -6.90
CA PHE A 8 -37.96 -1.49 -8.29
C PHE A 8 -38.77 -0.36 -8.92
N ASN A 9 -40.08 -0.37 -8.73
CA ASN A 9 -40.96 0.69 -9.23
C ASN A 9 -40.65 2.04 -8.57
N VAL A 10 -40.40 2.06 -7.27
CA VAL A 10 -39.95 3.28 -6.55
C VAL A 10 -38.67 3.83 -7.14
N ILE A 11 -37.66 2.98 -7.35
CA ILE A 11 -36.37 3.38 -7.93
C ILE A 11 -36.55 3.88 -9.38
N ALA A 12 -37.36 3.20 -10.17
CA ALA A 12 -37.61 3.58 -11.56
C ALA A 12 -38.40 4.89 -11.70
N ASN A 13 -39.40 5.12 -10.83
CA ASN A 13 -40.17 6.35 -10.84
C ASN A 13 -39.38 7.58 -10.40
N HIS A 14 -38.37 7.39 -9.54
CA HIS A 14 -37.44 8.44 -9.07
C HIS A 14 -36.08 8.43 -9.79
N TYR A 15 -36.00 7.87 -10.99
CA TYR A 15 -34.75 7.71 -11.72
C TYR A 15 -33.95 9.01 -11.89
N HIS A 16 -34.59 10.10 -12.25
CA HIS A 16 -33.92 11.38 -12.47
C HIS A 16 -33.28 11.93 -11.18
N GLU A 17 -33.92 11.72 -10.04
CA GLU A 17 -33.46 12.13 -8.73
C GLU A 17 -32.23 11.26 -8.33
N TRP A 18 -32.37 9.95 -8.44
CA TRP A 18 -31.25 9.02 -8.13
C TRP A 18 -30.05 9.22 -9.05
N LYS A 19 -30.28 9.49 -10.34
CA LYS A 19 -29.23 9.81 -11.29
C LYS A 19 -28.52 11.10 -10.89
N SER A 20 -29.27 12.13 -10.52
CA SER A 20 -28.67 13.41 -10.08
C SER A 20 -27.80 13.23 -8.85
N VAL A 21 -28.30 12.53 -7.81
CA VAL A 21 -27.51 12.22 -6.61
C VAL A 21 -26.25 11.44 -6.96
N TYR A 22 -26.37 10.43 -7.83
CA TYR A 22 -25.25 9.63 -8.26
C TYR A 22 -24.18 10.44 -9.02
N ASP A 23 -24.59 11.30 -9.95
CA ASP A 23 -23.69 12.15 -10.73
C ASP A 23 -22.99 13.17 -9.82
N VAL A 24 -23.69 13.73 -8.83
CA VAL A 24 -23.10 14.63 -7.82
C VAL A 24 -22.07 13.88 -6.97
N LEU A 25 -22.40 12.71 -6.44
CA LEU A 25 -21.46 11.89 -5.65
C LEU A 25 -20.24 11.49 -6.47
N GLY A 26 -20.43 11.16 -7.75
CA GLY A 26 -19.33 10.86 -8.67
C GLY A 26 -18.40 12.06 -8.89
N LYS A 27 -18.95 13.25 -9.07
CA LYS A 27 -18.17 14.51 -9.20
C LYS A 27 -17.44 14.84 -7.91
N ILE A 28 -18.09 14.73 -6.76
CA ILE A 28 -17.46 14.93 -5.44
C ILE A 28 -16.26 13.99 -5.29
N LEU A 29 -16.43 12.68 -5.55
CA LEU A 29 -15.36 11.71 -5.47
C LEU A 29 -14.21 12.01 -6.45
N ALA A 30 -14.51 12.44 -7.66
CA ALA A 30 -13.51 12.85 -8.64
C ALA A 30 -12.69 14.05 -8.15
N ILE A 31 -13.34 15.07 -7.58
CA ILE A 31 -12.67 16.23 -6.98
C ILE A 31 -11.83 15.81 -5.78
N MET A 32 -12.38 14.96 -4.91
CA MET A 32 -11.66 14.44 -3.74
C MET A 32 -10.37 13.69 -4.11
N LEU A 33 -10.29 13.07 -5.28
CA LEU A 33 -9.13 12.29 -5.73
C LEU A 33 -8.22 13.05 -6.71
N LEU A 34 -8.58 14.27 -7.12
CA LEU A 34 -7.86 15.05 -8.14
C LEU A 34 -6.40 15.34 -7.74
N TYR A 35 -6.13 15.55 -6.45
CA TYR A 35 -4.79 15.81 -5.91
C TYR A 35 -3.79 14.69 -6.24
N LYS A 36 -4.24 13.46 -6.43
CA LYS A 36 -3.37 12.33 -6.79
C LYS A 36 -2.68 12.54 -8.14
N ASN A 37 -3.29 13.28 -9.07
CA ASN A 37 -2.66 13.64 -10.33
C ASN A 37 -1.45 14.56 -10.13
N ALA A 38 -1.52 15.49 -9.15
CA ALA A 38 -0.38 16.32 -8.78
C ALA A 38 0.79 15.48 -8.22
N TYR A 39 0.49 14.42 -7.48
CA TYR A 39 1.52 13.52 -6.97
C TYR A 39 2.31 12.83 -8.09
N TYR A 40 1.66 12.43 -9.20
CA TYR A 40 2.35 11.86 -10.35
C TYR A 40 3.35 12.87 -10.94
N ILE A 41 2.93 14.12 -11.13
CA ILE A 41 3.79 15.17 -11.68
C ILE A 41 4.96 15.44 -10.72
N ILE A 42 4.68 15.69 -9.45
CA ILE A 42 5.71 16.04 -8.46
C ILE A 42 6.70 14.87 -8.29
N GLY A 43 6.22 13.65 -8.09
CA GLY A 43 7.07 12.50 -7.78
C GLY A 43 7.92 12.01 -8.95
N VAL A 44 7.53 12.35 -10.20
CA VAL A 44 8.35 12.08 -11.38
C VAL A 44 9.58 12.97 -11.43
N PHE A 45 9.41 14.28 -11.18
CA PHE A 45 10.46 15.28 -11.36
C PHE A 45 11.22 15.61 -10.10
N PHE A 46 10.61 15.43 -8.92
CA PHE A 46 11.19 15.89 -7.67
C PHE A 46 11.32 14.74 -6.66
N THR A 47 12.38 14.81 -5.85
CA THR A 47 12.57 13.99 -4.65
C THR A 47 13.18 14.84 -3.55
N ARG A 48 12.82 14.55 -2.31
CA ARG A 48 13.43 15.22 -1.16
C ARG A 48 14.89 14.73 -1.00
N LYS A 49 15.80 15.66 -0.76
CA LYS A 49 17.22 15.39 -0.55
C LYS A 49 17.58 15.69 0.90
N PHE A 50 18.37 14.84 1.51
CA PHE A 50 18.91 15.01 2.83
C PHE A 50 20.40 15.34 2.73
N LYS A 51 20.90 16.21 3.60
CA LYS A 51 22.32 16.49 3.74
C LYS A 51 22.99 15.30 4.43
N PRO A 52 24.29 15.07 4.19
CA PRO A 52 25.04 14.09 4.97
C PRO A 52 24.88 14.36 6.48
N ALA A 53 24.65 13.31 7.23
CA ALA A 53 24.48 13.38 8.68
C ALA A 53 25.74 13.92 9.37
N LYS A 54 25.55 14.67 10.43
CA LYS A 54 26.65 15.13 11.30
C LYS A 54 26.96 14.11 12.40
N ASN A 55 25.91 13.43 12.86
CA ASN A 55 25.99 12.46 13.94
C ASN A 55 25.62 11.06 13.43
N LYS A 56 26.28 10.06 13.99
CA LYS A 56 25.90 8.65 13.82
C LYS A 56 25.07 8.23 15.03
N HIS A 57 23.89 7.68 14.78
CA HIS A 57 22.93 7.28 15.80
C HIS A 57 22.99 5.78 16.08
N LYS A 58 22.58 5.37 17.28
CA LYS A 58 22.57 3.97 17.69
C LYS A 58 21.24 3.32 17.27
N TYR A 59 21.33 2.21 16.51
CA TYR A 59 20.20 1.52 15.91
C TYR A 59 20.05 0.08 16.35
N ALA A 60 18.81 -0.35 16.51
CA ALA A 60 18.43 -1.75 16.53
C ALA A 60 17.78 -2.14 15.19
N ILE A 61 18.15 -3.29 14.66
CA ILE A 61 17.54 -3.88 13.46
C ILE A 61 16.68 -5.06 13.91
N LEU A 62 15.38 -5.01 13.60
CA LEU A 62 14.39 -6.00 13.97
C LEU A 62 14.01 -6.86 12.77
N ILE A 63 14.17 -8.18 12.89
CA ILE A 63 13.85 -9.16 11.85
C ILE A 63 12.94 -10.23 12.45
N ALA A 64 11.72 -10.35 11.92
CA ALA A 64 10.82 -11.45 12.24
C ALA A 64 10.94 -12.54 11.17
N ALA A 65 11.41 -13.74 11.55
CA ALA A 65 11.68 -14.84 10.64
C ALA A 65 10.86 -16.07 11.00
N ARG A 66 10.27 -16.73 9.99
CA ARG A 66 9.56 -18.01 10.16
C ARG A 66 9.91 -18.97 9.05
N ASN A 67 10.79 -19.93 9.34
CA ASN A 67 11.31 -20.91 8.38
C ASN A 67 12.03 -20.26 7.19
N GLU A 68 12.98 -19.37 7.48
CA GLU A 68 13.72 -18.54 6.51
C GLU A 68 15.20 -18.93 6.40
N LYS A 69 15.52 -20.20 6.69
CA LYS A 69 16.90 -20.71 6.68
C LYS A 69 17.68 -20.43 5.40
N ASN A 70 16.98 -20.30 4.25
CA ASN A 70 17.63 -20.12 2.95
C ASN A 70 18.06 -18.66 2.68
N VAL A 71 17.51 -17.68 3.41
CA VAL A 71 17.65 -16.26 3.08
C VAL A 71 18.15 -15.40 4.24
N ILE A 72 17.89 -15.80 5.50
CA ILE A 72 18.21 -14.99 6.68
C ILE A 72 19.70 -14.65 6.79
N GLY A 73 20.62 -15.60 6.48
CA GLY A 73 22.05 -15.37 6.49
C GLY A 73 22.46 -14.30 5.51
N ASN A 74 21.91 -14.29 4.28
CA ASN A 74 22.24 -13.30 3.26
C ASN A 74 21.80 -11.87 3.69
N LEU A 75 20.68 -11.73 4.38
CA LEU A 75 20.27 -10.45 4.95
C LEU A 75 21.27 -9.98 6.00
N ILE A 76 21.60 -10.80 7.00
CA ILE A 76 22.51 -10.45 8.08
C ILE A 76 23.89 -10.10 7.52
N ASP A 77 24.39 -10.85 6.55
CA ASP A 77 25.66 -10.52 5.86
C ASP A 77 25.59 -9.18 5.14
N SER A 78 24.47 -8.83 4.52
CA SER A 78 24.29 -7.51 3.88
C SER A 78 24.24 -6.37 4.89
N ILE A 79 23.74 -6.63 6.11
CA ILE A 79 23.78 -5.69 7.24
C ILE A 79 25.22 -5.54 7.74
N ASN A 80 25.95 -6.62 7.93
CA ASN A 80 27.33 -6.59 8.41
C ASN A 80 28.30 -5.88 7.42
N LYS A 81 27.92 -5.78 6.13
CA LYS A 81 28.67 -5.08 5.07
C LYS A 81 28.30 -3.60 4.91
N GLN A 82 27.54 -3.01 5.83
CA GLN A 82 27.13 -1.61 5.71
C GLN A 82 28.29 -0.63 5.90
N ASP A 83 28.28 0.44 5.12
CA ASP A 83 29.15 1.61 5.28
C ASP A 83 28.62 2.49 6.44
N TYR A 84 28.71 1.94 7.64
CA TYR A 84 28.28 2.58 8.87
C TYR A 84 29.13 2.04 10.04
N ASP A 85 29.17 2.74 11.15
CA ASP A 85 29.81 2.26 12.36
C ASP A 85 29.00 1.12 12.99
N MET A 86 29.39 -0.11 12.72
CA MET A 86 28.65 -1.30 13.15
C MET A 86 28.67 -1.51 14.66
N SER A 87 29.54 -0.82 15.43
CA SER A 87 29.46 -0.82 16.90
C SER A 87 28.17 -0.12 17.42
N LEU A 88 27.56 0.72 16.60
CA LEU A 88 26.31 1.41 16.88
C LEU A 88 25.06 0.65 16.36
N VAL A 89 25.22 -0.52 15.75
CA VAL A 89 24.14 -1.29 15.17
C VAL A 89 24.05 -2.67 15.80
N THR A 90 22.90 -3.03 16.33
CA THR A 90 22.64 -4.38 16.85
C THR A 90 21.51 -5.03 16.06
N THR A 91 21.78 -6.22 15.52
CA THR A 91 20.77 -6.98 14.76
C THR A 91 20.07 -7.99 15.67
N PHE A 92 18.75 -7.87 15.77
CA PHE A 92 17.88 -8.74 16.54
C PHE A 92 16.98 -9.54 15.62
N VAL A 93 16.90 -10.84 15.86
CA VAL A 93 16.03 -11.76 15.13
C VAL A 93 15.07 -12.44 16.10
N VAL A 94 13.79 -12.50 15.75
CA VAL A 94 12.87 -13.44 16.38
C VAL A 94 12.58 -14.59 15.42
N ALA A 95 13.01 -15.80 15.79
CA ALA A 95 12.66 -17.05 15.12
C ALA A 95 11.28 -17.50 15.61
N ASP A 96 10.23 -17.07 14.88
CA ASP A 96 8.83 -17.23 15.30
C ASP A 96 8.23 -18.52 14.76
N ASN A 97 7.95 -19.49 15.65
CA ASN A 97 7.44 -20.82 15.32
C ASN A 97 8.26 -21.53 14.22
N CYS A 98 9.58 -21.40 14.25
CA CYS A 98 10.46 -22.08 13.31
C CYS A 98 10.53 -23.57 13.60
N THR A 99 10.54 -24.36 12.53
CA THR A 99 10.73 -25.82 12.53
C THR A 99 12.04 -26.24 11.83
N ASP A 100 12.79 -25.24 11.34
CA ASP A 100 14.07 -25.40 10.68
C ASP A 100 15.20 -24.70 11.49
N ASN A 101 16.42 -24.68 10.97
CA ASN A 101 17.57 -24.09 11.63
C ASN A 101 17.73 -22.57 11.41
N THR A 102 16.64 -21.84 11.18
CA THR A 102 16.65 -20.37 11.00
C THR A 102 17.34 -19.67 12.17
N ALA A 103 17.05 -20.05 13.43
CA ALA A 103 17.62 -19.43 14.61
C ALA A 103 19.13 -19.64 14.72
N GLU A 104 19.60 -20.86 14.45
CA GLU A 104 21.02 -21.21 14.46
C GLU A 104 21.80 -20.41 13.39
N ILE A 105 21.26 -20.34 12.17
CA ILE A 105 21.87 -19.56 11.08
C ILE A 105 21.97 -18.09 11.47
N ALA A 106 20.91 -17.50 12.04
CA ALA A 106 20.93 -16.11 12.46
C ALA A 106 22.04 -15.82 13.48
N ARG A 107 22.19 -16.70 14.48
CA ARG A 107 23.26 -16.59 15.50
C ARG A 107 24.65 -16.74 14.89
N ASN A 108 24.84 -17.70 13.97
CA ASN A 108 26.13 -17.94 13.30
C ASN A 108 26.58 -16.76 12.42
N HIS A 109 25.63 -15.94 11.92
CA HIS A 109 25.91 -14.70 11.19
C HIS A 109 26.02 -13.45 12.09
N GLY A 110 25.96 -13.62 13.42
CA GLY A 110 26.23 -12.56 14.41
C GLY A 110 25.00 -11.80 14.91
N ALA A 111 23.79 -12.27 14.65
CA ALA A 111 22.58 -11.66 15.20
C ALA A 111 22.25 -12.20 16.60
N VAL A 112 21.69 -11.34 17.46
CA VAL A 112 21.02 -11.76 18.69
C VAL A 112 19.68 -12.37 18.31
N CYS A 113 19.49 -13.67 18.57
CA CYS A 113 18.32 -14.39 18.13
C CYS A 113 17.52 -14.97 19.29
N TYR A 114 16.26 -14.56 19.40
CA TYR A 114 15.27 -15.10 20.32
C TYR A 114 14.33 -16.05 19.59
N GLU A 115 13.90 -17.11 20.26
CA GLU A 115 12.96 -18.08 19.74
C GLU A 115 11.60 -17.89 20.39
N ARG A 116 10.53 -17.87 19.58
CA ARG A 116 9.15 -17.71 20.04
C ARG A 116 8.28 -18.85 19.51
N PHE A 117 7.53 -19.47 20.41
CA PHE A 117 6.59 -20.55 20.09
C PHE A 117 5.21 -20.16 20.60
N ASP A 118 4.36 -19.67 19.71
CA ASP A 118 2.98 -19.26 20.02
C ASP A 118 2.08 -19.60 18.83
N ASN A 119 1.12 -20.49 19.06
CA ASN A 119 0.21 -20.97 18.04
C ASN A 119 -1.08 -20.13 17.92
N GLU A 120 -1.34 -19.22 18.83
CA GLU A 120 -2.51 -18.37 18.83
C GLU A 120 -2.22 -17.04 18.12
N HIS A 121 -1.10 -16.39 18.44
CA HIS A 121 -0.73 -15.05 17.97
C HIS A 121 0.34 -15.15 16.85
N ARG A 122 -0.09 -15.40 15.61
CA ARG A 122 0.80 -15.81 14.50
C ARG A 122 1.20 -14.72 13.53
N THR A 123 0.79 -13.45 13.73
CA THR A 123 1.16 -12.38 12.82
C THR A 123 2.58 -11.86 13.08
N LYS A 124 3.19 -11.22 12.07
CA LYS A 124 4.49 -10.52 12.19
C LYS A 124 4.46 -9.49 13.33
N GLY A 125 3.32 -8.80 13.50
CA GLY A 125 3.16 -7.81 14.55
C GLY A 125 3.37 -8.39 15.95
N TYR A 126 2.83 -9.57 16.25
CA TYR A 126 3.07 -10.25 17.54
C TYR A 126 4.52 -10.73 17.72
N ALA A 127 5.16 -11.15 16.63
CA ALA A 127 6.57 -11.51 16.67
C ALA A 127 7.45 -10.29 16.99
N LEU A 128 7.13 -9.12 16.41
CA LEU A 128 7.82 -7.86 16.70
C LEU A 128 7.54 -7.35 18.12
N GLU A 129 6.31 -7.50 18.63
CA GLU A 129 5.95 -7.20 20.02
C GLU A 129 6.84 -7.99 20.97
N TYR A 130 6.86 -9.31 20.82
CA TYR A 130 7.72 -10.18 21.63
C TYR A 130 9.20 -9.79 21.55
N LEU A 131 9.70 -9.49 20.34
CA LEU A 131 11.10 -9.10 20.15
C LEU A 131 11.43 -7.80 20.88
N LEU A 132 10.54 -6.81 20.82
CA LEU A 132 10.71 -5.53 21.52
C LEU A 132 10.63 -5.67 23.05
N ASP A 133 9.84 -6.60 23.55
CA ASP A 133 9.77 -6.91 24.98
C ASP A 133 11.06 -7.59 25.45
N ARG A 134 11.65 -8.51 24.67
CA ARG A 134 12.99 -9.08 24.97
C ARG A 134 14.08 -8.00 24.94
N ILE A 135 14.04 -7.07 23.98
CA ILE A 135 14.97 -5.94 23.94
C ILE A 135 14.80 -5.02 25.15
N GLU A 136 13.58 -4.81 25.60
CA GLU A 136 13.34 -4.03 26.82
C GLU A 136 13.98 -4.68 28.06
N GLU A 137 13.83 -6.00 28.21
CA GLU A 137 14.37 -6.75 29.34
C GLU A 137 15.91 -6.79 29.35
N ASP A 138 16.54 -7.04 28.19
CA ASP A 138 17.97 -7.32 28.12
C ASP A 138 18.82 -6.05 27.89
N TYR A 139 18.27 -5.04 27.20
CA TYR A 139 19.02 -3.84 26.75
C TYR A 139 18.38 -2.51 27.19
N GLY A 140 17.09 -2.51 27.48
CA GLY A 140 16.28 -1.30 27.62
C GLY A 140 15.89 -0.71 26.24
N ARG A 141 14.63 -0.59 25.99
CA ARG A 141 14.06 -0.13 24.70
C ARG A 141 14.52 1.26 24.29
N MET A 142 14.79 2.13 25.25
CA MET A 142 15.27 3.49 25.00
C MET A 142 16.79 3.57 24.78
N SER A 143 17.54 2.45 24.88
CA SER A 143 19.00 2.40 24.62
C SER A 143 19.36 2.59 23.16
N PHE A 144 18.42 2.37 22.25
CA PHE A 144 18.55 2.62 20.83
C PHE A 144 17.78 3.90 20.46
N GLU A 145 18.36 4.73 19.60
CA GLU A 145 17.71 5.97 19.15
C GLU A 145 16.68 5.71 18.06
N GLY A 146 16.91 4.65 17.26
CA GLY A 146 16.00 4.25 16.21
C GLY A 146 15.99 2.75 15.96
N TYR A 147 14.92 2.31 15.33
CA TYR A 147 14.61 0.92 15.04
C TYR A 147 14.33 0.71 13.57
N PHE A 148 15.11 -0.17 12.93
CA PHE A 148 14.82 -0.66 11.58
C PHE A 148 13.96 -1.91 11.64
N ILE A 149 13.06 -2.09 10.67
CA ILE A 149 12.37 -3.36 10.46
C ILE A 149 12.65 -3.87 9.04
N PHE A 150 13.08 -5.15 8.97
CA PHE A 150 13.31 -5.87 7.72
C PHE A 150 12.58 -7.23 7.73
N ASP A 151 12.15 -7.67 6.55
CA ASP A 151 11.75 -9.04 6.31
C ASP A 151 13.01 -9.89 6.07
N ALA A 152 12.97 -11.17 6.45
CA ALA A 152 14.15 -12.06 6.43
C ALA A 152 14.75 -12.29 5.03
N ASP A 153 13.96 -12.01 3.98
CA ASP A 153 14.37 -12.14 2.58
C ASP A 153 15.00 -10.88 1.99
N ASN A 154 15.17 -9.80 2.76
CA ASN A 154 15.68 -8.55 2.23
C ASN A 154 17.22 -8.61 2.05
N LEU A 155 17.74 -7.72 1.18
CA LEU A 155 19.16 -7.42 1.01
C LEU A 155 19.35 -5.91 0.98
N LEU A 156 20.33 -5.40 1.69
CA LEU A 156 20.58 -3.97 1.81
C LEU A 156 21.75 -3.55 0.90
N ASN A 157 21.57 -2.44 0.17
CA ASN A 157 22.69 -1.78 -0.47
C ASN A 157 23.70 -1.30 0.61
N THR A 158 25.00 -1.30 0.32
CA THR A 158 26.04 -1.05 1.34
C THR A 158 25.96 0.31 2.01
N ASP A 159 25.40 1.32 1.37
CA ASP A 159 25.20 2.65 1.93
C ASP A 159 23.82 2.86 2.56
N TYR A 160 22.99 1.81 2.72
CA TYR A 160 21.62 1.91 3.16
C TYR A 160 21.47 2.58 4.52
N ILE A 161 22.20 2.08 5.55
CA ILE A 161 22.09 2.61 6.91
C ILE A 161 22.58 4.07 6.96
N SER A 162 23.70 4.39 6.28
CA SER A 162 24.22 5.76 6.24
C SER A 162 23.24 6.73 5.57
N ARG A 163 22.55 6.31 4.49
CA ARG A 163 21.51 7.13 3.85
C ARG A 163 20.27 7.31 4.72
N MET A 164 19.86 6.29 5.44
CA MET A 164 18.74 6.40 6.39
C MET A 164 19.13 7.31 7.57
N ASN A 165 20.37 7.24 8.03
CA ASN A 165 20.92 8.12 9.06
C ASN A 165 20.91 9.59 8.61
N ASP A 166 21.18 9.90 7.33
CA ASP A 166 21.09 11.27 6.80
C ASP A 166 19.70 11.88 7.05
N ALA A 167 18.66 11.10 6.84
CA ALA A 167 17.28 11.55 7.08
C ALA A 167 16.95 11.61 8.59
N PHE A 168 17.40 10.63 9.37
CA PHE A 168 17.15 10.56 10.81
C PHE A 168 17.83 11.72 11.55
N ASP A 169 19.11 12.00 11.27
CA ASP A 169 19.86 13.11 11.86
C ASP A 169 19.29 14.48 11.48
N SER A 170 18.55 14.58 10.35
CA SER A 170 17.81 15.78 9.98
C SER A 170 16.52 16.01 10.81
N GLY A 171 16.19 15.09 11.72
CA GLY A 171 15.04 15.18 12.63
C GLY A 171 13.80 14.40 12.18
N GLU A 172 13.88 13.61 11.10
CA GLU A 172 12.77 12.78 10.66
C GLU A 172 12.54 11.61 11.62
N LYS A 173 11.27 11.36 11.98
CA LYS A 173 10.91 10.39 13.03
C LYS A 173 10.55 9.01 12.47
N ILE A 174 9.97 8.96 11.29
CA ILE A 174 9.60 7.72 10.59
C ILE A 174 10.02 7.87 9.13
N ILE A 175 10.83 6.93 8.64
CA ILE A 175 11.47 7.03 7.33
C ILE A 175 11.29 5.71 6.60
N THR A 176 10.74 5.73 5.41
CA THR A 176 10.71 4.59 4.49
C THR A 176 11.70 4.83 3.34
N SER A 177 12.02 3.78 2.58
CA SER A 177 13.13 3.78 1.66
C SER A 177 12.78 3.21 0.28
N TYR A 178 13.76 3.16 -0.64
CA TYR A 178 13.60 2.63 -1.99
C TYR A 178 13.54 1.10 -1.96
N ARG A 179 12.36 0.54 -2.21
CA ARG A 179 12.12 -0.90 -2.34
C ARG A 179 12.35 -1.34 -3.76
N ASN A 180 13.43 -2.05 -4.00
CA ASN A 180 13.76 -2.72 -5.26
C ASN A 180 13.44 -4.22 -5.16
N THR A 181 13.70 -4.98 -6.21
CA THR A 181 13.35 -6.41 -6.30
C THR A 181 14.53 -7.20 -6.79
N LYS A 182 14.93 -8.27 -6.07
CA LYS A 182 16.07 -9.12 -6.44
C LYS A 182 15.76 -10.13 -7.56
N ASN A 183 14.48 -10.49 -7.73
CA ASN A 183 14.03 -11.46 -8.73
C ASN A 183 13.09 -10.86 -9.81
N PHE A 184 13.36 -9.61 -10.23
CA PHE A 184 12.53 -8.83 -11.17
C PHE A 184 12.22 -9.59 -12.46
N ASP A 185 13.22 -10.24 -13.06
CA ASP A 185 13.14 -10.89 -14.38
C ASP A 185 12.84 -12.39 -14.32
N GLU A 186 12.45 -12.91 -13.15
CA GLU A 186 12.18 -14.33 -12.96
C GLU A 186 10.92 -14.75 -13.74
N ASN A 187 9.82 -14.04 -13.58
CA ASN A 187 8.60 -14.21 -14.38
C ASN A 187 7.71 -12.95 -14.36
N TRP A 188 6.58 -13.02 -15.11
CA TRP A 188 5.66 -11.90 -15.23
C TRP A 188 4.97 -11.52 -13.90
N ILE A 189 4.82 -12.43 -12.95
CA ILE A 189 4.22 -12.16 -11.63
C ILE A 189 5.19 -11.32 -10.80
N ALA A 190 6.44 -11.76 -10.65
CA ALA A 190 7.47 -11.02 -9.93
C ALA A 190 7.66 -9.63 -10.54
N SER A 191 7.70 -9.53 -11.88
CA SER A 191 7.85 -8.23 -12.57
C SER A 191 6.65 -7.29 -12.34
N THR A 192 5.43 -7.81 -12.24
CA THR A 192 4.24 -6.97 -11.95
C THR A 192 4.32 -6.36 -10.55
N TYR A 193 4.83 -7.08 -9.57
CA TYR A 193 5.09 -6.57 -8.21
C TYR A 193 6.20 -5.52 -8.23
N ALA A 194 7.33 -5.82 -8.89
CA ALA A 194 8.44 -4.90 -9.02
C ALA A 194 8.02 -3.55 -9.64
N LEU A 195 7.31 -3.57 -10.76
CA LEU A 195 6.77 -2.36 -11.40
C LEU A 195 5.77 -1.62 -10.50
N HIS A 196 4.98 -2.35 -9.70
CA HIS A 196 4.07 -1.73 -8.73
C HIS A 196 4.84 -0.95 -7.65
N TRP A 197 5.91 -1.51 -7.10
CA TRP A 197 6.72 -0.84 -6.09
C TRP A 197 7.42 0.39 -6.67
N ILE A 198 8.07 0.25 -7.83
CA ILE A 198 8.74 1.36 -8.52
C ILE A 198 7.75 2.49 -8.86
N ARG A 199 6.55 2.15 -9.36
CA ARG A 199 5.49 3.15 -9.57
C ARG A 199 5.09 3.84 -8.26
N SER A 200 4.96 3.08 -7.17
CA SER A 200 4.59 3.65 -5.86
C SER A 200 5.63 4.66 -5.39
N ILE A 201 6.91 4.38 -5.60
CA ILE A 201 8.00 5.32 -5.31
C ILE A 201 7.77 6.63 -6.08
N ARG A 202 7.62 6.55 -7.39
CA ARG A 202 7.50 7.73 -8.26
C ARG A 202 6.19 8.49 -8.07
N ALA A 203 5.07 7.77 -7.96
CA ALA A 203 3.74 8.39 -7.92
C ALA A 203 3.27 8.79 -6.52
N ASN A 204 3.87 8.23 -5.46
CA ASN A 204 3.36 8.40 -4.10
C ASN A 204 4.45 8.85 -3.11
N HIS A 205 5.53 8.08 -2.93
CA HIS A 205 6.48 8.33 -1.85
C HIS A 205 7.24 9.63 -2.04
N ARG A 206 7.80 9.86 -3.24
CA ARG A 206 8.55 11.09 -3.55
C ARG A 206 7.69 12.33 -3.39
N ALA A 207 6.49 12.34 -3.98
CA ALA A 207 5.60 13.50 -3.94
C ALA A 207 5.22 13.87 -2.50
N ARG A 208 4.82 12.90 -1.69
CA ARG A 208 4.47 13.13 -0.29
C ARG A 208 5.64 13.65 0.52
N SER A 209 6.82 13.06 0.33
CA SER A 209 8.03 13.51 1.02
C SER A 209 8.42 14.95 0.66
N VAL A 210 8.36 15.33 -0.63
CA VAL A 210 8.62 16.71 -1.11
C VAL A 210 7.61 17.68 -0.52
N LEU A 211 6.34 17.30 -0.43
CA LEU A 211 5.27 18.15 0.12
C LEU A 211 5.23 18.15 1.66
N HIS A 212 6.14 17.43 2.31
CA HIS A 212 6.14 17.22 3.76
C HIS A 212 4.81 16.63 4.27
N LEU A 213 4.22 15.73 3.50
CA LEU A 213 3.08 14.89 3.87
C LEU A 213 3.56 13.51 4.31
N ALA A 214 2.68 12.77 4.98
CA ALA A 214 3.01 11.40 5.36
C ALA A 214 2.89 10.45 4.17
N THR A 215 3.97 9.74 3.85
CA THR A 215 3.89 8.59 2.95
C THR A 215 3.46 7.34 3.73
N ASN A 216 3.33 6.20 3.06
CA ASN A 216 3.00 4.94 3.72
C ASN A 216 4.22 4.04 3.87
N ILE A 217 4.28 3.33 4.97
CA ILE A 217 5.21 2.23 5.19
C ILE A 217 4.77 1.03 4.34
N GLN A 218 5.74 0.22 3.87
CA GLN A 218 5.50 -0.90 2.94
C GLN A 218 5.90 -2.27 3.53
N GLY A 219 5.74 -2.45 4.84
CA GLY A 219 5.98 -3.69 5.55
C GLY A 219 7.42 -3.94 5.95
N THR A 220 8.40 -3.39 5.23
CA THR A 220 9.82 -3.63 5.43
C THR A 220 10.66 -2.45 4.93
N GLY A 221 11.94 -2.39 5.29
CA GLY A 221 12.85 -1.34 4.84
C GLY A 221 12.49 0.03 5.36
N PHE A 222 12.17 0.16 6.64
CA PHE A 222 11.85 1.43 7.27
C PHE A 222 12.51 1.58 8.63
N LEU A 223 12.70 2.84 9.03
CA LEU A 223 13.30 3.27 10.30
C LEU A 223 12.29 4.12 11.06
N PHE A 224 12.22 3.96 12.37
CA PHE A 224 11.46 4.85 13.24
C PHE A 224 12.22 5.12 14.55
N THR A 225 11.92 6.27 15.14
CA THR A 225 12.50 6.68 16.44
C THR A 225 11.95 5.83 17.59
N ASN A 226 12.73 5.68 18.66
CA ASN A 226 12.33 4.98 19.87
C ASN A 226 11.07 5.56 20.55
N GLU A 227 10.71 6.81 20.24
CA GLU A 227 9.46 7.43 20.72
C GLU A 227 8.22 6.62 20.34
N ILE A 228 8.24 5.96 19.16
CA ILE A 228 7.10 5.17 18.64
C ILE A 228 6.82 3.95 19.50
N VAL A 229 7.87 3.34 20.06
CA VAL A 229 7.79 2.10 20.86
C VAL A 229 7.92 2.35 22.36
N LYS A 230 7.95 3.61 22.78
CA LYS A 230 8.09 3.99 24.19
C LYS A 230 7.09 3.29 25.11
N ASN A 231 5.85 3.15 24.66
CA ASN A 231 4.77 2.51 25.40
C ASN A 231 4.48 1.07 24.93
N GLY A 232 5.41 0.43 24.22
CA GLY A 232 5.25 -0.91 23.66
C GLY A 232 4.87 -0.90 22.18
N TRP A 233 4.75 -2.11 21.62
CA TRP A 233 4.31 -2.32 20.25
C TRP A 233 2.85 -2.78 20.25
N HIS A 234 2.00 -2.09 19.50
CA HIS A 234 0.54 -2.34 19.50
C HIS A 234 -0.01 -2.76 18.14
N TYR A 235 0.84 -2.89 17.14
CA TYR A 235 0.45 -3.11 15.74
C TYR A 235 0.49 -4.60 15.40
N THR A 236 -0.51 -5.36 15.89
CA THR A 236 -0.56 -6.83 15.78
C THR A 236 -1.50 -7.35 14.68
N SER A 237 -2.10 -6.45 13.88
CA SER A 237 -3.00 -6.80 12.79
C SER A 237 -2.28 -7.55 11.64
N LEU A 238 -3.04 -8.01 10.63
CA LEU A 238 -2.49 -8.72 9.45
C LEU A 238 -1.54 -7.89 8.59
N THR A 239 -1.54 -6.55 8.76
CA THR A 239 -0.61 -5.60 8.15
C THR A 239 -0.23 -4.55 9.18
N GLU A 240 0.78 -4.88 9.99
CA GLU A 240 1.31 -4.03 11.05
C GLU A 240 1.79 -2.67 10.54
N ASP A 241 2.32 -2.65 9.33
CA ASP A 241 2.80 -1.46 8.63
C ASP A 241 1.68 -0.45 8.31
N ARG A 242 0.50 -0.95 7.94
CA ARG A 242 -0.67 -0.11 7.68
C ARG A 242 -1.28 0.43 8.96
N ALA A 243 -1.32 -0.40 10.00
CA ALA A 243 -1.77 0.02 11.31
C ALA A 243 -0.83 1.09 11.89
N LEU A 244 0.49 0.86 11.85
CA LEU A 244 1.49 1.85 12.25
C LEU A 244 1.39 3.14 11.42
N THR A 245 1.27 3.04 10.09
CA THR A 245 1.12 4.21 9.21
C THR A 245 -0.07 5.06 9.62
N ALA A 246 -1.24 4.43 9.78
CA ALA A 246 -2.48 5.13 10.07
C ALA A 246 -2.48 5.78 11.46
N ASP A 247 -1.98 5.05 12.45
CA ASP A 247 -1.88 5.53 13.82
C ASP A 247 -0.84 6.64 13.96
N ALA A 248 0.36 6.49 13.38
CA ALA A 248 1.39 7.53 13.38
C ALA A 248 0.89 8.83 12.74
N VAL A 249 0.19 8.75 11.60
CA VAL A 249 -0.42 9.94 10.98
C VAL A 249 -1.51 10.54 11.86
N ALA A 250 -2.35 9.72 12.49
CA ALA A 250 -3.36 10.20 13.43
C ALA A 250 -2.71 10.90 14.64
N GLN A 251 -1.54 10.43 15.08
CA GLN A 251 -0.73 11.06 16.12
C GLN A 251 0.00 12.32 15.69
N GLY A 252 -0.02 12.69 14.41
CA GLY A 252 0.65 13.86 13.87
C GLY A 252 2.09 13.66 13.44
N TYR A 253 2.58 12.41 13.42
CA TYR A 253 3.90 12.10 12.86
C TYR A 253 3.88 12.22 11.34
N GLN A 254 4.98 12.73 10.82
CA GLN A 254 5.27 12.71 9.39
C GLN A 254 6.02 11.41 9.07
N ILE A 255 5.66 10.77 7.96
CA ILE A 255 6.39 9.62 7.43
C ILE A 255 7.10 10.09 6.17
N THR A 256 8.41 10.08 6.21
CA THR A 256 9.28 10.59 5.15
C THR A 256 9.82 9.47 4.28
N TYR A 257 10.26 9.79 3.07
CA TYR A 257 10.85 8.86 2.12
C TYR A 257 12.29 9.26 1.79
N GLN A 258 13.23 8.31 1.97
CA GLN A 258 14.64 8.45 1.58
C GLN A 258 14.90 7.71 0.26
N ASP A 259 15.05 8.48 -0.80
CA ASP A 259 15.18 7.97 -2.17
C ASP A 259 16.49 7.22 -2.47
N LYS A 260 17.55 7.53 -1.73
CA LYS A 260 18.88 6.94 -1.93
C LYS A 260 19.13 5.67 -1.13
N ALA A 261 18.37 5.42 -0.07
CA ALA A 261 18.48 4.20 0.70
C ALA A 261 17.75 3.08 -0.03
N MET A 262 18.48 2.18 -0.66
CA MET A 262 17.91 1.09 -1.47
C MET A 262 18.09 -0.26 -0.81
N PHE A 263 17.01 -1.03 -0.76
CA PHE A 263 17.02 -2.45 -0.40
C PHE A 263 16.29 -3.27 -1.46
N TYR A 264 16.50 -4.58 -1.44
CA TYR A 264 15.94 -5.53 -2.40
C TYR A 264 15.17 -6.60 -1.66
N ASP A 265 13.96 -6.89 -2.11
CA ASP A 265 13.12 -7.97 -1.58
C ASP A 265 12.83 -9.05 -2.63
N GLU A 266 12.26 -10.16 -2.19
CA GLU A 266 11.83 -11.26 -3.05
C GLU A 266 10.34 -11.17 -3.35
N GLN A 267 9.98 -11.16 -4.63
CA GLN A 267 8.59 -11.14 -5.04
C GLN A 267 8.06 -12.55 -5.29
N PRO A 268 6.77 -12.82 -5.04
CA PRO A 268 6.17 -14.11 -5.32
C PRO A 268 6.20 -14.40 -6.83
N THR A 269 6.51 -15.66 -7.17
CA THR A 269 6.58 -16.15 -8.55
C THR A 269 5.34 -16.98 -8.94
N SER A 270 4.49 -17.33 -7.96
CA SER A 270 3.25 -18.09 -8.16
C SER A 270 2.01 -17.21 -8.00
N LEU A 271 1.07 -17.30 -8.95
CA LEU A 271 -0.19 -16.57 -8.91
C LEU A 271 -1.02 -16.91 -7.66
N LYS A 272 -1.02 -18.17 -7.22
CA LYS A 272 -1.71 -18.62 -6.01
C LYS A 272 -1.16 -17.95 -4.75
N VAL A 273 0.17 -17.85 -4.66
CA VAL A 273 0.85 -17.17 -3.54
C VAL A 273 0.57 -15.66 -3.60
N ALA A 274 0.71 -15.05 -4.78
CA ALA A 274 0.43 -13.64 -5.01
C ALA A 274 -1.01 -13.25 -4.62
N LEU A 275 -2.01 -14.06 -5.01
CA LEU A 275 -3.40 -13.81 -4.68
C LEU A 275 -3.66 -13.91 -3.16
N ARG A 276 -3.10 -14.92 -2.50
CA ARG A 276 -3.18 -15.10 -1.04
C ARG A 276 -2.58 -13.89 -0.30
N GLN A 277 -1.40 -13.44 -0.71
CA GLN A 277 -0.74 -12.27 -0.14
C GLN A 277 -1.60 -11.01 -0.29
N ARG A 278 -2.19 -10.80 -1.47
CA ARG A 278 -3.03 -9.61 -1.73
C ARG A 278 -4.35 -9.64 -0.97
N ILE A 279 -4.96 -10.82 -0.77
CA ILE A 279 -6.16 -10.96 0.08
C ILE A 279 -5.79 -10.60 1.52
N ARG A 280 -4.64 -11.05 2.03
CA ARG A 280 -4.13 -10.69 3.36
C ARG A 280 -3.91 -9.17 3.48
N TRP A 281 -3.26 -8.56 2.50
CA TRP A 281 -3.07 -7.09 2.49
C TRP A 281 -4.40 -6.34 2.48
N SER A 282 -5.36 -6.77 1.66
CA SER A 282 -6.68 -6.15 1.61
C SER A 282 -7.43 -6.28 2.94
N LYS A 283 -7.33 -7.43 3.61
CA LYS A 283 -7.93 -7.62 4.95
C LYS A 283 -7.28 -6.72 6.00
N GLY A 284 -5.95 -6.64 6.00
CA GLY A 284 -5.22 -5.77 6.90
C GLY A 284 -5.52 -4.28 6.68
N HIS A 285 -5.70 -3.83 5.41
CA HIS A 285 -6.16 -2.47 5.13
C HIS A 285 -7.55 -2.18 5.70
N LEU A 286 -8.48 -3.15 5.62
CA LEU A 286 -9.80 -3.01 6.23
C LEU A 286 -9.72 -2.93 7.76
N GLN A 287 -8.83 -3.71 8.39
CA GLN A 287 -8.59 -3.64 9.83
C GLN A 287 -8.05 -2.25 10.22
N ALA A 288 -7.01 -1.76 9.54
CA ALA A 288 -6.45 -0.43 9.79
C ALA A 288 -7.48 0.70 9.54
N PHE A 289 -8.36 0.55 8.54
CA PHE A 289 -9.45 1.50 8.30
C PHE A 289 -10.43 1.54 9.48
N VAL A 290 -10.84 0.40 10.01
CA VAL A 290 -11.77 0.33 11.14
C VAL A 290 -11.11 0.86 12.42
N GLU A 291 -9.84 0.54 12.65
CA GLU A 291 -9.11 0.91 13.86
C GLU A 291 -8.75 2.40 13.92
N SER A 292 -8.21 2.94 12.84
CA SER A 292 -7.65 4.31 12.79
C SER A 292 -8.46 5.30 11.97
N GLY A 293 -9.36 4.82 11.09
CA GLY A 293 -10.17 5.66 10.22
C GLY A 293 -10.97 6.75 10.93
N PRO A 294 -11.68 6.44 12.04
CA PRO A 294 -12.42 7.45 12.81
C PRO A 294 -11.53 8.59 13.31
N TYR A 295 -10.34 8.28 13.81
CA TYR A 295 -9.38 9.28 14.30
C TYR A 295 -8.82 10.13 13.17
N LEU A 296 -8.47 9.52 12.03
CA LEU A 296 -8.05 10.24 10.83
C LEU A 296 -9.15 11.18 10.34
N PHE A 297 -10.41 10.72 10.33
CA PHE A 297 -11.55 11.54 9.94
C PHE A 297 -11.72 12.76 10.85
N ILE A 298 -11.66 12.58 12.17
CA ILE A 298 -11.75 13.67 13.14
C ILE A 298 -10.61 14.67 12.93
N ASN A 299 -9.39 14.18 12.68
CA ASN A 299 -8.21 15.03 12.48
C ASN A 299 -8.27 15.89 11.21
N ILE A 300 -9.06 15.51 10.20
CA ILE A 300 -9.32 16.37 9.01
C ILE A 300 -9.94 17.70 9.45
N PHE A 301 -10.85 17.68 10.43
CA PHE A 301 -11.57 18.87 10.89
C PHE A 301 -10.87 19.56 12.07
N LEU A 302 -10.34 18.81 13.03
CA LEU A 302 -9.77 19.35 14.26
C LEU A 302 -8.25 19.62 14.15
N GLY A 303 -7.56 18.92 13.23
CA GLY A 303 -6.13 19.08 13.03
C GLY A 303 -5.29 18.70 14.25
N LYS A 304 -4.09 19.27 14.36
CA LYS A 304 -3.15 19.03 15.46
C LYS A 304 -3.67 19.42 16.86
N TRP A 305 -4.75 20.17 16.94
CA TRP A 305 -5.27 20.67 18.23
C TRP A 305 -6.03 19.62 19.00
N TYR A 306 -6.41 18.52 18.37
CA TYR A 306 -7.14 17.43 18.97
C TYR A 306 -6.63 16.10 18.40
N VAL A 307 -5.50 15.64 18.94
CA VAL A 307 -4.98 14.33 18.56
C VAL A 307 -5.38 13.31 19.60
N ARG A 308 -6.31 12.46 19.22
CA ARG A 308 -6.61 11.20 19.90
C ARG A 308 -6.29 10.05 18.96
N THR A 309 -5.79 8.99 19.54
CA THR A 309 -5.60 7.71 18.88
C THR A 309 -6.20 6.60 19.71
N LYS A 310 -6.32 5.41 19.18
CA LYS A 310 -6.74 4.22 19.93
C LYS A 310 -5.88 3.99 21.17
N TRP A 311 -4.63 4.43 21.14
CA TRP A 311 -3.60 4.17 22.15
C TRP A 311 -3.38 5.32 23.14
N GLY A 312 -4.22 6.33 23.10
CA GLY A 312 -4.23 7.43 24.06
C GLY A 312 -3.90 8.80 23.50
N GLU A 313 -3.74 9.78 24.38
CA GLU A 313 -3.33 11.14 24.01
C GLU A 313 -1.82 11.19 23.84
N THR A 314 -1.36 11.74 22.72
CA THR A 314 0.07 11.90 22.48
C THR A 314 0.56 13.28 22.91
N SER A 315 1.78 13.33 23.41
CA SER A 315 2.46 14.56 23.84
C SER A 315 2.80 15.54 22.69
N VAL A 316 2.59 15.13 21.45
CA VAL A 316 2.95 15.91 20.25
C VAL A 316 2.18 17.24 20.14
N ASN A 317 1.08 17.39 20.88
CA ASN A 317 0.15 18.52 20.71
C ASN A 317 -0.06 19.41 21.93
N LYS A 318 0.88 19.49 22.85
CA LYS A 318 0.81 20.59 23.81
C LYS A 318 0.88 21.91 23.01
N LYS A 319 -0.17 22.75 23.10
CA LYS A 319 -0.24 24.09 22.56
C LYS A 319 1.02 24.87 22.97
N ASN A 320 2.06 24.82 22.19
CA ASN A 320 3.13 25.79 22.31
C ASN A 320 2.58 27.13 21.82
N LYS A 321 2.38 28.08 22.72
CA LYS A 321 2.07 29.46 22.34
C LYS A 321 3.22 29.94 21.45
N SER A 322 2.91 30.26 20.19
CA SER A 322 3.88 30.83 19.26
C SER A 322 4.44 32.11 19.86
N LYS A 323 5.76 32.18 20.02
CA LYS A 323 6.45 33.34 20.57
C LYS A 323 6.72 34.40 19.48
N THR A 324 6.76 33.96 18.21
CA THR A 324 7.05 34.82 17.06
C THR A 324 6.00 34.63 15.96
N PHE A 325 5.84 35.65 15.10
CA PHE A 325 4.97 35.59 13.92
C PHE A 325 5.37 34.44 12.97
N LYS A 326 6.67 34.18 12.82
CA LYS A 326 7.20 33.07 12.01
C LYS A 326 6.77 31.74 12.56
N GLU A 327 6.85 31.52 13.87
CA GLU A 327 6.36 30.28 14.52
C GLU A 327 4.84 30.12 14.36
N PHE A 328 4.09 31.21 14.44
CA PHE A 328 2.65 31.20 14.21
C PHE A 328 2.30 30.71 12.80
N ILE A 329 2.95 31.23 11.77
CA ILE A 329 2.76 30.79 10.37
C ILE A 329 3.18 29.33 10.20
N LEU A 330 4.32 28.92 10.75
CA LEU A 330 4.77 27.52 10.69
C LEU A 330 3.74 26.59 11.33
N ASN A 331 3.18 26.93 12.47
CA ASN A 331 2.15 26.14 13.15
C ASN A 331 0.87 26.01 12.30
N ILE A 332 0.46 27.06 11.59
CA ILE A 332 -0.67 26.99 10.66
C ILE A 332 -0.35 26.04 9.50
N VAL A 333 0.81 26.19 8.86
CA VAL A 333 1.21 25.31 7.74
C VAL A 333 1.29 23.86 8.18
N GLU A 334 1.88 23.57 9.33
CA GLU A 334 1.93 22.22 9.87
C GLU A 334 0.55 21.65 10.21
N ASN A 335 -0.36 22.48 10.74
CA ASN A 335 -1.74 22.05 10.99
C ASN A 335 -2.49 21.70 9.69
N ILE A 336 -2.31 22.52 8.63
CA ILE A 336 -2.88 22.23 7.30
C ILE A 336 -2.30 20.93 6.74
N ARG A 337 -0.98 20.73 6.84
CA ARG A 337 -0.32 19.51 6.40
C ARG A 337 -0.84 18.28 7.14
N HIS A 338 -1.00 18.36 8.45
CA HIS A 338 -1.55 17.27 9.25
C HIS A 338 -3.00 16.91 8.86
N ARG A 339 -3.86 17.93 8.67
CA ARG A 339 -5.24 17.72 8.19
C ARG A 339 -5.24 17.02 6.83
N PHE A 340 -4.41 17.46 5.91
CA PHE A 340 -4.32 16.88 4.59
C PHE A 340 -3.67 15.49 4.62
N ALA A 341 -2.66 15.24 5.44
CA ALA A 341 -2.07 13.91 5.63
C ALA A 341 -3.10 12.92 6.20
N SER A 342 -3.92 13.35 7.18
CA SER A 342 -5.03 12.54 7.71
C SER A 342 -6.06 12.20 6.63
N TYR A 343 -6.44 13.18 5.82
CA TYR A 343 -7.33 12.99 4.67
C TYR A 343 -6.74 12.02 3.63
N ASP A 344 -5.49 12.22 3.21
CA ASP A 344 -4.82 11.39 2.22
C ASP A 344 -4.66 9.95 2.72
N THR A 345 -4.28 9.76 3.99
CA THR A 345 -4.18 8.42 4.61
C THR A 345 -5.54 7.74 4.72
N LEU A 346 -6.57 8.47 5.13
CA LEU A 346 -7.94 7.95 5.14
C LEU A 346 -8.37 7.50 3.74
N MET A 347 -8.10 8.29 2.70
CA MET A 347 -8.41 7.94 1.30
C MET A 347 -7.61 6.75 0.77
N GLN A 348 -6.44 6.46 1.34
CA GLN A 348 -5.68 5.24 1.01
C GLN A 348 -6.27 3.99 1.67
N LEU A 349 -6.79 4.11 2.88
CA LEU A 349 -7.39 3.02 3.65
C LEU A 349 -8.84 2.74 3.23
N THR A 350 -9.56 3.77 2.79
CA THR A 350 -10.99 3.63 2.43
C THR A 350 -11.16 2.62 1.28
N PRO A 351 -11.96 1.57 1.48
CA PRO A 351 -12.17 0.53 0.48
C PRO A 351 -13.10 1.01 -0.65
N LEU A 352 -12.65 1.99 -1.44
CA LEU A 352 -13.44 2.59 -2.54
C LEU A 352 -13.95 1.56 -3.56
N SER A 353 -13.24 0.42 -3.69
CA SER A 353 -13.69 -0.68 -4.54
C SER A 353 -14.98 -1.33 -4.06
N VAL A 354 -15.26 -1.29 -2.75
CA VAL A 354 -16.48 -1.88 -2.16
C VAL A 354 -17.74 -1.16 -2.66
N PHE A 355 -17.66 0.15 -2.86
CA PHE A 355 -18.79 0.91 -3.44
C PHE A 355 -19.17 0.44 -4.85
N ASN A 356 -18.24 -0.21 -5.56
CA ASN A 356 -18.55 -0.81 -6.86
C ASN A 356 -19.38 -2.11 -6.73
N ILE A 357 -19.33 -2.83 -5.59
CA ILE A 357 -20.16 -4.02 -5.35
C ILE A 357 -21.64 -3.65 -5.44
N PHE A 358 -22.04 -2.59 -4.75
CA PHE A 358 -23.42 -2.13 -4.75
C PHE A 358 -23.93 -1.89 -6.19
N ARG A 359 -23.09 -1.30 -7.01
CA ARG A 359 -23.37 -1.06 -8.43
C ARG A 359 -23.52 -2.35 -9.23
N TRP A 360 -22.66 -3.35 -9.00
CA TRP A 360 -22.78 -4.65 -9.65
C TRP A 360 -24.00 -5.42 -9.19
N LEU A 361 -24.37 -5.34 -7.93
CA LEU A 361 -25.62 -5.94 -7.42
C LEU A 361 -26.85 -5.35 -8.10
N VAL A 362 -26.87 -4.03 -8.31
CA VAL A 362 -27.95 -3.35 -9.05
C VAL A 362 -28.02 -3.85 -10.51
N VAL A 363 -26.87 -3.99 -11.19
CA VAL A 363 -26.81 -4.48 -12.57
C VAL A 363 -27.29 -5.95 -12.66
N ILE A 364 -26.80 -6.82 -11.77
CA ILE A 364 -27.18 -8.25 -11.74
C ILE A 364 -28.67 -8.41 -11.42
N TRP A 365 -29.17 -7.68 -10.42
CA TRP A 365 -30.58 -7.68 -10.07
C TRP A 365 -31.46 -7.24 -11.24
N PHE A 366 -31.01 -6.20 -11.95
CA PHE A 366 -31.68 -5.73 -13.14
C PHE A 366 -31.71 -6.77 -14.28
N MET A 367 -30.57 -7.39 -14.61
CA MET A 367 -30.52 -8.44 -15.62
C MET A 367 -31.44 -9.61 -15.26
N GLY A 368 -31.55 -9.96 -13.99
CA GLY A 368 -32.51 -10.96 -13.48
C GLY A 368 -33.95 -10.53 -13.67
N ALA A 369 -34.26 -9.26 -13.41
CA ALA A 369 -35.61 -8.71 -13.65
C ALA A 369 -35.98 -8.72 -15.12
N CYS A 370 -35.10 -8.32 -16.03
CA CYS A 370 -35.32 -8.42 -17.49
C CYS A 370 -35.55 -9.85 -17.95
N TYR A 371 -34.81 -10.81 -17.41
CA TYR A 371 -35.00 -12.23 -17.75
C TYR A 371 -36.36 -12.78 -17.27
N MET A 372 -36.77 -12.40 -16.06
CA MET A 372 -38.07 -12.87 -15.50
C MET A 372 -39.27 -12.31 -16.22
N TYR A 373 -39.22 -11.09 -16.74
CA TYR A 373 -40.37 -10.44 -17.37
C TYR A 373 -40.50 -10.74 -18.86
N ASN A 374 -39.53 -11.32 -19.52
CA ASN A 374 -39.50 -11.75 -20.93
C ASN A 374 -40.20 -10.83 -21.94
N THR A 375 -40.46 -9.59 -21.59
CA THR A 375 -41.14 -8.55 -22.37
C THR A 375 -40.18 -7.39 -22.50
N GLY A 376 -39.52 -7.22 -23.63
CA GLY A 376 -38.54 -6.18 -23.78
C GLY A 376 -38.41 -5.61 -25.18
N ILE A 377 -38.02 -4.35 -25.24
CA ILE A 377 -37.59 -3.65 -26.46
C ILE A 377 -36.10 -3.93 -26.67
N ASP A 378 -35.70 -4.28 -27.87
CA ASP A 378 -34.31 -4.43 -28.25
C ASP A 378 -33.63 -3.06 -28.27
N VAL A 379 -32.78 -2.78 -27.26
CA VAL A 379 -31.98 -1.55 -27.24
C VAL A 379 -30.68 -1.77 -27.99
N ASN A 380 -30.53 -0.98 -29.05
CA ASN A 380 -29.39 -1.07 -29.94
C ASN A 380 -28.40 0.08 -29.67
N PHE A 381 -27.25 -0.24 -29.06
CA PHE A 381 -26.23 0.74 -28.67
C PHE A 381 -25.37 1.24 -29.82
N PHE A 382 -25.37 0.54 -30.94
CA PHE A 382 -24.51 0.84 -32.08
C PHE A 382 -25.37 1.23 -33.30
N GLN A 383 -25.63 2.50 -33.45
CA GLN A 383 -26.25 3.04 -34.67
C GLN A 383 -25.13 3.30 -35.71
N GLY A 384 -25.25 2.70 -36.88
CA GLY A 384 -24.29 2.86 -37.99
C GLY A 384 -24.28 1.67 -38.95
N GLY A 385 -23.87 1.91 -40.19
CA GLY A 385 -23.86 0.90 -41.26
C GLY A 385 -22.57 0.06 -41.32
N THR A 386 -21.58 0.32 -40.49
CA THR A 386 -20.29 -0.37 -40.56
C THR A 386 -20.41 -1.84 -40.12
N TYR A 387 -19.56 -2.71 -40.70
CA TYR A 387 -19.51 -4.14 -40.33
C TYR A 387 -19.26 -4.38 -38.86
N LEU A 388 -18.42 -3.56 -38.24
CA LEU A 388 -18.12 -3.60 -36.82
C LEU A 388 -19.36 -3.24 -35.97
N ALA A 389 -20.12 -2.20 -36.37
CA ALA A 389 -21.36 -1.81 -35.71
C ALA A 389 -22.42 -2.92 -35.79
N LYS A 390 -22.52 -3.64 -36.92
CA LYS A 390 -23.42 -4.79 -37.09
C LYS A 390 -23.02 -5.98 -36.21
N ALA A 391 -21.72 -6.27 -36.10
CA ALA A 391 -21.21 -7.34 -35.25
C ALA A 391 -21.42 -7.02 -33.76
N LEU A 392 -21.15 -5.79 -33.34
CA LEU A 392 -21.37 -5.32 -31.97
C LEU A 392 -22.86 -5.26 -31.59
N ARG A 393 -23.74 -4.95 -32.54
CA ARG A 393 -25.19 -5.06 -32.33
C ARG A 393 -25.61 -6.46 -31.92
N LYS A 394 -25.11 -7.48 -32.65
CA LYS A 394 -25.46 -8.87 -32.39
C LYS A 394 -25.01 -9.36 -31.02
N LEU A 395 -23.86 -8.85 -30.55
CA LEU A 395 -23.28 -9.19 -29.24
C LEU A 395 -23.91 -8.44 -28.06
N PHE A 396 -24.42 -7.23 -28.29
CA PHE A 396 -24.86 -6.31 -27.25
C PHE A 396 -26.30 -5.83 -27.39
N THR A 397 -27.15 -6.59 -28.07
CA THR A 397 -28.58 -6.36 -28.08
C THR A 397 -29.20 -6.87 -26.77
N ILE A 398 -29.78 -5.96 -25.97
CA ILE A 398 -30.39 -6.28 -24.68
C ILE A 398 -31.89 -6.00 -24.77
N LYS A 399 -32.68 -6.98 -24.40
CA LYS A 399 -34.13 -6.82 -24.26
C LYS A 399 -34.46 -6.00 -23.02
N VAL A 400 -35.22 -4.94 -23.18
CA VAL A 400 -35.58 -3.99 -22.11
C VAL A 400 -37.08 -3.98 -21.89
N VAL A 401 -37.52 -4.00 -20.63
CA VAL A 401 -38.92 -4.04 -20.22
C VAL A 401 -39.69 -2.80 -20.69
N VAL A 402 -40.93 -2.98 -21.13
CA VAL A 402 -41.81 -1.90 -21.70
C VAL A 402 -42.38 -1.01 -20.59
N ASN A 403 -41.51 -0.30 -19.87
CA ASN A 403 -41.92 0.79 -18.96
C ASN A 403 -40.99 1.97 -19.21
N PRO A 404 -41.50 3.16 -19.59
CA PRO A 404 -40.68 4.30 -19.96
C PRO A 404 -39.70 4.74 -18.87
N GLY A 405 -40.10 4.73 -17.60
CA GLY A 405 -39.21 5.07 -16.48
C GLY A 405 -38.13 4.03 -16.25
N ILE A 406 -38.50 2.76 -16.32
CA ILE A 406 -37.57 1.62 -16.24
C ILE A 406 -36.58 1.67 -17.41
N ASN A 407 -37.04 1.89 -18.63
CA ASN A 407 -36.19 1.97 -19.81
C ASN A 407 -35.16 3.09 -19.71
N ALA A 408 -35.51 4.27 -19.25
CA ALA A 408 -34.61 5.38 -19.05
C ALA A 408 -33.51 5.04 -18.01
N PHE A 409 -33.90 4.42 -16.89
CA PHE A 409 -32.95 3.95 -15.86
C PHE A 409 -31.96 2.92 -16.41
N LEU A 410 -32.43 1.98 -17.19
CA LEU A 410 -31.64 0.89 -17.76
C LEU A 410 -30.68 1.36 -18.83
N ILE A 411 -31.15 2.21 -19.73
CA ILE A 411 -30.31 2.84 -20.74
C ILE A 411 -29.20 3.62 -20.03
N GLY A 412 -29.56 4.38 -18.98
CA GLY A 412 -28.58 5.09 -18.17
C GLY A 412 -27.54 4.17 -17.51
N LEU A 413 -27.97 3.03 -16.94
CA LEU A 413 -27.06 2.03 -16.36
C LEU A 413 -26.15 1.40 -17.42
N LEU A 414 -26.68 1.04 -18.56
CA LEU A 414 -25.94 0.42 -19.66
C LEU A 414 -24.93 1.39 -20.29
N ILE A 415 -25.31 2.64 -20.51
CA ILE A 415 -24.40 3.69 -20.94
C ILE A 415 -23.26 3.85 -19.92
N ASN A 416 -23.60 3.88 -18.63
CA ASN A 416 -22.61 3.97 -17.55
C ASN A 416 -21.69 2.76 -17.51
N LEU A 417 -22.21 1.55 -17.75
CA LEU A 417 -21.42 0.32 -17.86
C LEU A 417 -20.45 0.38 -19.04
N TRP A 418 -20.91 0.85 -20.21
CA TRP A 418 -20.10 1.06 -21.40
C TRP A 418 -18.95 2.05 -21.16
N PHE A 419 -19.23 3.23 -20.61
CA PHE A 419 -18.20 4.19 -20.25
C PHE A 419 -17.17 3.59 -19.28
N ARG A 420 -17.61 2.72 -18.38
CA ARG A 420 -16.70 2.01 -17.47
C ARG A 420 -15.82 0.98 -18.18
N ILE A 421 -16.39 0.23 -19.11
CA ILE A 421 -15.61 -0.72 -19.92
C ILE A 421 -14.55 0.05 -20.72
N LEU A 422 -14.94 1.12 -21.42
CA LEU A 422 -14.03 1.98 -22.16
C LEU A 422 -12.98 2.61 -21.24
N TYR A 423 -13.37 3.12 -20.08
CA TYR A 423 -12.44 3.62 -19.07
C TYR A 423 -11.47 2.53 -18.59
N ARG A 424 -11.91 1.29 -18.42
CA ARG A 424 -11.05 0.17 -18.04
C ARG A 424 -10.05 -0.19 -19.13
N ILE A 425 -10.50 -0.20 -20.37
CA ILE A 425 -9.63 -0.40 -21.53
C ILE A 425 -8.60 0.73 -21.60
N GLY A 426 -9.04 1.99 -21.53
CA GLY A 426 -8.15 3.15 -21.49
C GLY A 426 -7.15 3.10 -20.33
N SER A 427 -7.60 2.76 -19.12
CA SER A 427 -6.74 2.58 -17.95
C SER A 427 -5.74 1.42 -18.09
N TYR A 428 -6.08 0.38 -18.86
CA TYR A 428 -5.15 -0.70 -19.18
C TYR A 428 -4.01 -0.18 -20.07
N PHE A 429 -4.33 0.54 -21.13
CA PHE A 429 -3.32 1.14 -22.02
C PHE A 429 -2.50 2.22 -21.31
N GLU A 430 -3.13 3.09 -20.52
CA GLU A 430 -2.41 4.06 -19.67
C GLU A 430 -1.31 3.39 -18.84
N LYS A 431 -1.62 2.26 -18.22
CA LYS A 431 -0.64 1.53 -17.40
C LYS A 431 0.48 0.92 -18.22
N ILE A 432 0.21 0.44 -19.43
CA ILE A 432 1.27 0.00 -20.32
C ILE A 432 2.24 1.15 -20.61
N TRP A 433 1.74 2.35 -20.90
CA TRP A 433 2.57 3.54 -21.08
C TRP A 433 3.36 3.91 -19.84
N VAL A 434 2.73 3.84 -18.67
CA VAL A 434 3.43 4.06 -17.39
C VAL A 434 4.53 3.02 -17.19
N ALA A 435 4.30 1.74 -17.50
CA ALA A 435 5.33 0.70 -17.40
C ALA A 435 6.52 0.97 -18.34
N ILE A 436 6.26 1.32 -19.60
CA ILE A 436 7.30 1.71 -20.57
C ILE A 436 8.12 2.88 -20.01
N TYR A 437 7.44 3.90 -19.52
CA TYR A 437 8.07 5.06 -18.92
C TYR A 437 8.94 4.69 -17.70
N LEU A 438 8.46 3.80 -16.82
CA LEU A 438 9.24 3.32 -15.66
C LEU A 438 10.52 2.59 -16.11
N PHE A 439 10.46 1.76 -17.15
CA PHE A 439 11.65 1.11 -17.71
C PHE A 439 12.68 2.10 -18.25
N ILE A 440 12.22 3.26 -18.74
CA ILE A 440 13.11 4.31 -19.25
C ILE A 440 13.77 5.07 -18.09
N ILE A 441 12.98 5.57 -17.14
CA ILE A 441 13.50 6.45 -16.08
C ILE A 441 14.23 5.72 -14.97
N GLU A 442 13.93 4.43 -14.75
CA GLU A 442 14.54 3.58 -13.72
C GLU A 442 15.56 2.59 -14.32
N HIS A 443 16.01 2.78 -15.57
CA HIS A 443 16.90 1.85 -16.25
C HIS A 443 18.17 1.51 -15.48
N LYS A 444 18.66 2.42 -14.62
CA LYS A 444 19.82 2.19 -13.75
C LYS A 444 19.53 1.32 -12.54
N ASN A 445 18.27 1.29 -12.07
CA ASN A 445 17.83 0.56 -10.89
C ASN A 445 17.18 -0.78 -11.24
N ILE A 446 16.85 -0.98 -12.52
CA ILE A 446 16.24 -2.22 -13.01
C ILE A 446 17.33 -3.08 -13.64
N LYS A 447 17.41 -4.35 -13.23
CA LYS A 447 18.32 -5.33 -13.79
C LYS A 447 18.20 -5.36 -15.33
N PRO A 448 19.32 -5.33 -16.10
CA PRO A 448 19.30 -5.46 -17.55
C PRO A 448 18.57 -6.73 -18.00
N MET A 449 17.69 -6.62 -18.98
CA MET A 449 16.93 -7.74 -19.51
C MET A 449 16.62 -7.56 -21.00
N PRO A 450 16.37 -8.67 -21.74
CA PRO A 450 16.02 -8.62 -23.17
C PRO A 450 14.72 -7.85 -23.45
N LEU A 451 14.63 -7.23 -24.63
CA LEU A 451 13.48 -6.38 -25.01
C LEU A 451 12.14 -7.13 -24.98
N HIS A 452 12.12 -8.40 -25.41
CA HIS A 452 10.90 -9.20 -25.41
C HIS A 452 10.32 -9.40 -23.99
N LYS A 453 11.18 -9.55 -22.97
CA LYS A 453 10.75 -9.60 -21.56
C LYS A 453 10.17 -8.26 -21.13
N LYS A 454 10.80 -7.13 -21.47
CA LYS A 454 10.27 -5.79 -21.15
C LYS A 454 8.88 -5.58 -21.74
N ILE A 455 8.69 -5.96 -23.03
CA ILE A 455 7.38 -5.89 -23.68
C ILE A 455 6.36 -6.75 -22.95
N LEU A 456 6.69 -8.02 -22.66
CA LEU A 456 5.80 -8.92 -21.90
C LEU A 456 5.40 -8.32 -20.55
N TYR A 457 6.34 -7.76 -19.83
CA TYR A 457 6.11 -7.19 -18.50
C TYR A 457 5.28 -5.90 -18.54
N CYS A 458 5.46 -5.07 -19.56
CA CYS A 458 4.57 -3.92 -19.80
C CYS A 458 3.13 -4.36 -20.07
N LEU A 459 2.95 -5.41 -20.88
CA LEU A 459 1.62 -5.93 -21.23
C LEU A 459 0.93 -6.64 -20.04
N THR A 460 1.68 -7.31 -19.18
CA THR A 460 1.12 -8.06 -18.04
C THR A 460 0.92 -7.22 -16.79
N TRP A 461 1.65 -6.11 -16.62
CA TRP A 461 1.57 -5.28 -15.42
C TRP A 461 0.17 -4.79 -15.04
N PRO A 462 -0.74 -4.38 -15.97
CA PRO A 462 -2.09 -3.97 -15.60
C PRO A 462 -2.91 -5.05 -14.88
N THR A 463 -2.56 -6.35 -15.05
CA THR A 463 -3.22 -7.47 -14.37
C THR A 463 -3.04 -7.39 -12.84
N PHE A 464 -1.96 -6.79 -12.36
CA PHE A 464 -1.72 -6.58 -10.95
C PHE A 464 -2.87 -5.83 -10.24
N ASP A 465 -3.37 -4.78 -10.85
CA ASP A 465 -4.48 -4.00 -10.30
C ASP A 465 -5.83 -4.75 -10.37
N ILE A 466 -6.00 -5.59 -11.41
CA ILE A 466 -7.19 -6.43 -11.54
C ILE A 466 -7.22 -7.41 -10.37
N ILE A 467 -6.14 -8.14 -10.13
CA ILE A 467 -5.99 -9.06 -9.00
C ILE A 467 -6.24 -8.32 -7.67
N GLY A 468 -5.68 -7.13 -7.49
CA GLY A 468 -5.83 -6.33 -6.26
C GLY A 468 -7.27 -5.94 -5.94
N ARG A 469 -8.06 -5.63 -6.96
CA ARG A 469 -9.48 -5.28 -6.77
C ARG A 469 -10.32 -6.48 -6.34
N TYR A 470 -10.12 -7.63 -6.98
CA TYR A 470 -10.82 -8.85 -6.60
C TYR A 470 -10.40 -9.32 -5.20
N SER A 471 -9.12 -9.15 -4.83
CA SER A 471 -8.63 -9.46 -3.49
C SER A 471 -9.38 -8.71 -2.39
N THR A 472 -9.77 -7.45 -2.62
CA THR A 472 -10.55 -6.68 -1.65
C THR A 472 -11.95 -7.24 -1.44
N TYR A 473 -12.60 -7.72 -2.53
CA TYR A 473 -13.91 -8.36 -2.40
C TYR A 473 -13.84 -9.66 -1.61
N PHE A 474 -12.87 -10.51 -1.91
CA PHE A 474 -12.66 -11.74 -1.13
C PHE A 474 -12.33 -11.45 0.33
N ALA A 475 -11.51 -10.43 0.60
CA ALA A 475 -11.13 -10.05 1.96
C ALA A 475 -12.30 -9.62 2.84
N LEU A 476 -13.40 -9.10 2.27
CA LEU A 476 -14.60 -8.72 3.03
C LEU A 476 -15.27 -9.95 3.67
N PHE A 477 -15.36 -11.06 2.92
CA PHE A 477 -16.17 -12.21 3.29
C PHE A 477 -15.35 -13.38 3.82
N MET A 478 -14.04 -13.43 3.54
CA MET A 478 -13.19 -14.55 3.95
C MET A 478 -12.54 -14.29 5.32
N LYS A 479 -12.44 -15.34 6.14
CA LYS A 479 -11.50 -15.38 7.25
C LYS A 479 -10.11 -15.58 6.67
N VAL A 480 -9.20 -14.67 6.96
CA VAL A 480 -7.83 -14.67 6.44
C VAL A 480 -6.88 -14.99 7.58
N GLU A 481 -6.13 -16.07 7.42
CA GLU A 481 -5.04 -16.45 8.32
C GLU A 481 -3.69 -16.04 7.72
N TRP A 482 -2.78 -15.64 8.58
CA TRP A 482 -1.40 -15.42 8.18
C TRP A 482 -0.72 -16.76 7.88
N LYS A 483 -0.12 -16.89 6.70
CA LYS A 483 0.67 -18.06 6.31
C LYS A 483 1.99 -17.58 5.71
N PRO A 484 3.13 -18.19 6.06
CA PRO A 484 4.43 -17.81 5.50
C PRO A 484 4.45 -18.01 3.98
N ILE A 485 5.25 -17.18 3.31
CA ILE A 485 5.58 -17.30 1.90
C ILE A 485 6.96 -17.92 1.85
N PRO A 486 7.18 -19.01 1.13
CA PRO A 486 8.53 -19.58 0.99
C PRO A 486 9.43 -18.63 0.20
N HIS A 487 10.60 -18.32 0.76
CA HIS A 487 11.67 -17.58 0.09
C HIS A 487 12.84 -18.51 -0.17
N ASN A 488 13.29 -18.58 -1.41
CA ASN A 488 14.32 -19.54 -1.84
C ASN A 488 15.43 -18.89 -2.68
N SER A 489 15.42 -17.59 -2.85
CA SER A 489 16.42 -16.89 -3.64
C SER A 489 17.78 -16.92 -2.95
N LYS A 490 18.76 -17.57 -3.60
CA LYS A 490 20.15 -17.60 -3.15
C LYS A 490 20.95 -16.36 -3.53
N VAL A 491 20.30 -15.35 -4.09
CA VAL A 491 20.94 -14.10 -4.51
C VAL A 491 21.49 -13.38 -3.29
N THR A 492 22.75 -12.96 -3.39
CA THR A 492 23.44 -12.14 -2.39
C THR A 492 23.53 -10.68 -2.84
N ILE A 493 23.92 -9.78 -1.94
CA ILE A 493 24.12 -8.37 -2.32
C ILE A 493 25.29 -8.20 -3.30
N ASP A 494 26.29 -9.09 -3.23
CA ASP A 494 27.43 -9.06 -4.15
C ASP A 494 27.03 -9.49 -5.57
N ASP A 495 26.05 -10.41 -5.71
CA ASP A 495 25.49 -10.80 -7.02
C ASP A 495 24.71 -9.66 -7.66
N ILE A 496 23.96 -8.91 -6.86
CA ILE A 496 23.23 -7.73 -7.35
C ILE A 496 24.18 -6.67 -7.87
N LYS A 497 25.29 -6.38 -7.13
CA LYS A 497 26.29 -5.40 -7.56
C LYS A 497 27.00 -5.76 -8.86
N LYS A 498 27.21 -7.06 -9.12
CA LYS A 498 27.82 -7.52 -10.37
C LYS A 498 26.91 -7.36 -11.59
N THR A 499 25.59 -7.24 -11.36
CA THR A 499 24.57 -7.19 -12.42
C THR A 499 24.02 -5.79 -12.70
N GLN A 500 24.35 -4.80 -11.88
CA GLN A 500 24.08 -3.37 -12.06
C GLN A 500 25.27 -2.66 -12.71
#